data_0d265fd2d2acbf82b833c59a6d560c6e
#
_entry.id   0d265fd2d2acbf82b833c59a6d560c6e
#
_cell.length_a   1.000
_cell.length_b   1.000
_cell.length_c   1.000
_cell.angle_alpha   90.00
_cell.angle_beta   90.00
_cell.angle_gamma   90.00
#
_symmetry.space_group_name_H-M   'P 1'
#
loop_
_entity.id
_entity.type
_entity.pdbx_description
1 polymer ?
#
loop_
_entity_poly.entity_id
_entity_poly.type
_entity_poly.pdbx_seq_one_letter_code
_entity_poly.pdbx_strand_id
1 'polypeptide(L)'
;MSEVLRPSYVRQAFERLAVGRPTRLLVFIDDMDGLRKVPENIPNREGTSFHLGEPVSRIPDPFGDCHPSFSEHMLSLLGKFLAPVEIEYELIKSTEMYGSGAFDEALKLILARHQQIIEIIAPTLREENRAGLSPIMPVCPQCGQINSTLVTAYNPDRAMVEFSCERKFGGAHPCGFKGEQTVLGGKAKVGWKVDWALRWYALKVDYELYGKDLIDSARLSGQILKVLGGKPPIGFPFEMFLDEEGHKVSKSVGRGVTVDQWTRYAPIEVLKYFLLLNPRRARKLFLEAIPQYVDDYLDALRAYAAAAEEDRVSHPIDLVIQSTTPRRFDTELTFGMIMNLVSALGTSDRELIWNYLTGYDPKIASNPETERMGKVLMESALNFYADFIEPNKQRYLPQAAEREQLRALVEFLAANMGASAEEIEKKIYDLGRENYDKPGKIFPLLYRVLLGQERGPRLGAFIKLATPERMVEILNGSLES
;
A
#
# COMPACT_ATOMS: atom_id res chain seq x y z
N MET A 1 -4.77 1.59 2.89
CA MET A 1 -4.31 2.69 2.00
C MET A 1 -4.94 2.66 0.61
N SER A 2 -4.85 1.59 -0.17
CA SER A 2 -5.46 1.52 -1.52
C SER A 2 -6.96 1.80 -1.54
N GLU A 3 -7.68 1.37 -0.50
CA GLU A 3 -9.13 1.59 -0.32
C GLU A 3 -9.51 3.04 0.04
N VAL A 4 -8.53 3.86 0.40
CA VAL A 4 -8.73 5.31 0.65
C VAL A 4 -8.13 6.15 -0.48
N LEU A 5 -6.90 5.83 -0.91
CA LEU A 5 -6.20 6.57 -1.97
C LEU A 5 -6.90 6.49 -3.32
N ARG A 6 -7.31 5.31 -3.75
CA ARG A 6 -7.94 5.15 -5.07
C ARG A 6 -9.28 5.89 -5.19
N PRO A 7 -10.19 5.81 -4.20
CA PRO A 7 -11.38 6.67 -4.22
C PRO A 7 -11.06 8.16 -4.18
N SER A 8 -9.99 8.59 -3.49
CA SER A 8 -9.59 10.01 -3.48
C SER A 8 -9.19 10.51 -4.87
N TYR A 9 -8.54 9.67 -5.68
CA TYR A 9 -8.20 10.03 -7.06
C TYR A 9 -9.45 10.12 -7.95
N VAL A 10 -10.42 9.23 -7.76
CA VAL A 10 -11.71 9.30 -8.46
C VAL A 10 -12.45 10.58 -8.05
N ARG A 11 -12.46 10.92 -6.76
CA ARG A 11 -13.04 12.18 -6.26
C ARG A 11 -12.39 13.38 -6.92
N GLN A 12 -11.04 13.47 -6.88
CA GLN A 12 -10.30 14.59 -7.49
C GLN A 12 -10.58 14.72 -8.98
N ALA A 13 -10.56 13.62 -9.73
CA ALA A 13 -10.88 13.62 -11.16
C ALA A 13 -12.33 14.05 -11.41
N PHE A 14 -13.29 13.60 -10.59
CA PHE A 14 -14.69 14.00 -10.71
C PHE A 14 -14.89 15.50 -10.43
N GLU A 15 -14.25 16.03 -9.37
CA GLU A 15 -14.34 17.46 -9.01
C GLU A 15 -13.82 18.38 -10.13
N ARG A 16 -12.79 17.94 -10.86
CA ARG A 16 -12.27 18.66 -12.04
C ARG A 16 -13.22 18.63 -13.22
N LEU A 17 -13.91 17.52 -13.46
CA LEU A 17 -14.85 17.35 -14.57
C LEU A 17 -16.23 17.94 -14.28
N ALA A 18 -16.67 17.90 -13.04
CA ALA A 18 -18.00 18.31 -12.59
C ALA A 18 -17.91 19.53 -11.64
N VAL A 19 -17.34 20.63 -12.14
CA VAL A 19 -17.09 21.87 -11.38
C VAL A 19 -18.35 22.31 -10.63
N GLY A 20 -18.17 22.61 -9.35
CA GLY A 20 -19.26 23.09 -8.46
C GLY A 20 -20.14 22.00 -7.86
N ARG A 21 -19.89 20.72 -8.10
CA ARG A 21 -20.55 19.61 -7.40
C ARG A 21 -19.74 19.20 -6.17
N PRO A 22 -20.30 19.34 -4.96
CA PRO A 22 -19.61 18.92 -3.74
C PRO A 22 -19.47 17.39 -3.72
N THR A 23 -18.33 16.91 -3.25
CA THR A 23 -18.05 15.49 -3.06
C THR A 23 -17.61 15.21 -1.63
N ARG A 24 -17.80 13.98 -1.19
CA ARG A 24 -17.33 13.50 0.12
C ARG A 24 -16.58 12.20 -0.07
N LEU A 25 -15.42 12.05 0.56
CA LEU A 25 -14.70 10.79 0.68
C LEU A 25 -14.95 10.25 2.07
N LEU A 26 -15.69 9.15 2.16
CA LEU A 26 -16.05 8.54 3.43
C LEU A 26 -15.08 7.39 3.74
N VAL A 27 -14.50 7.39 4.93
CA VAL A 27 -13.72 6.28 5.47
C VAL A 27 -14.50 5.68 6.63
N PHE A 28 -15.14 4.53 6.37
CA PHE A 28 -16.01 3.88 7.33
C PHE A 28 -15.24 2.87 8.19
N ILE A 29 -15.40 2.98 9.50
CA ILE A 29 -14.74 2.13 10.50
C ILE A 29 -15.76 1.16 11.11
N ASP A 30 -15.47 -0.13 10.98
CA ASP A 30 -16.31 -1.24 11.49
C ASP A 30 -16.06 -1.52 12.98
N ASP A 31 -16.07 -0.50 13.81
CA ASP A 31 -15.76 -0.58 15.24
C ASP A 31 -16.86 -1.26 16.09
N MET A 32 -18.02 -1.50 15.49
CA MET A 32 -19.13 -2.27 16.10
C MET A 32 -19.09 -3.76 15.71
N ASP A 33 -18.11 -4.22 14.93
CA ASP A 33 -17.92 -5.65 14.64
C ASP A 33 -17.47 -6.40 15.90
N GLY A 34 -18.07 -7.58 16.12
CA GLY A 34 -17.65 -8.46 17.21
C GLY A 34 -16.29 -9.10 16.92
N LEU A 35 -15.40 -9.11 17.92
CA LEU A 35 -14.09 -9.75 17.82
C LEU A 35 -14.25 -11.26 17.57
N ARG A 36 -13.79 -11.74 16.43
CA ARG A 36 -13.95 -13.16 16.02
C ARG A 36 -12.77 -14.03 16.43
N LYS A 37 -11.58 -13.47 16.45
CA LYS A 37 -10.33 -14.15 16.78
C LYS A 37 -9.38 -13.10 17.36
N VAL A 38 -8.63 -13.50 18.39
CA VAL A 38 -7.57 -12.64 18.95
C VAL A 38 -6.42 -12.55 17.93
N PRO A 39 -6.01 -11.34 17.51
CA PRO A 39 -4.86 -11.18 16.62
C PRO A 39 -3.56 -11.72 17.25
N GLU A 40 -2.65 -12.20 16.41
CA GLU A 40 -1.39 -12.79 16.90
C GLU A 40 -0.37 -11.74 17.32
N ASN A 41 -0.50 -10.52 16.80
CA ASN A 41 0.46 -9.42 16.94
C ASN A 41 0.05 -8.37 17.99
N ILE A 42 -0.82 -8.72 18.96
CA ILE A 42 -1.17 -7.83 20.07
C ILE A 42 -0.51 -8.30 21.38
N PRO A 43 -0.10 -7.38 22.26
CA PRO A 43 0.63 -7.72 23.51
C PRO A 43 -0.23 -8.51 24.49
N ASN A 44 -1.44 -8.03 24.81
CA ASN A 44 -2.34 -8.65 25.80
C ASN A 44 -3.34 -9.60 25.14
N ARG A 45 -2.85 -10.74 24.62
CA ARG A 45 -3.69 -11.74 23.97
C ARG A 45 -4.66 -12.45 24.94
N GLU A 46 -4.17 -12.74 26.13
CA GLU A 46 -4.98 -13.45 27.15
C GLU A 46 -6.15 -12.58 27.59
N GLY A 47 -5.89 -11.32 28.02
CA GLY A 47 -6.95 -10.37 28.39
C GLY A 47 -7.95 -10.14 27.27
N THR A 48 -7.47 -9.98 26.01
CA THR A 48 -8.35 -9.78 24.87
C THR A 48 -9.21 -11.01 24.56
N SER A 49 -8.77 -12.23 24.90
CA SER A 49 -9.53 -13.45 24.65
C SER A 49 -10.86 -13.52 25.43
N PHE A 50 -10.96 -12.86 26.58
CA PHE A 50 -12.19 -12.78 27.37
C PHE A 50 -13.30 -11.95 26.68
N HIS A 51 -12.94 -11.12 25.72
CA HIS A 51 -13.83 -10.22 24.98
C HIS A 51 -14.26 -10.78 23.61
N LEU A 52 -13.97 -12.05 23.31
CA LEU A 52 -14.41 -12.66 22.05
C LEU A 52 -15.94 -12.58 21.92
N GLY A 53 -16.40 -12.09 20.76
CA GLY A 53 -17.81 -11.88 20.46
C GLY A 53 -18.35 -10.49 20.82
N GLU A 54 -17.60 -9.66 21.56
CA GLU A 54 -17.96 -8.28 21.86
C GLU A 54 -17.53 -7.32 20.73
N PRO A 55 -18.21 -6.17 20.56
CA PRO A 55 -17.77 -5.11 19.64
C PRO A 55 -16.35 -4.64 19.95
N VAL A 56 -15.51 -4.47 18.92
CA VAL A 56 -14.11 -4.01 19.14
C VAL A 56 -14.02 -2.62 19.77
N SER A 57 -15.05 -1.80 19.65
CA SER A 57 -15.17 -0.50 20.33
C SER A 57 -15.36 -0.60 21.86
N ARG A 58 -15.74 -1.76 22.37
CA ARG A 58 -15.93 -2.01 23.81
C ARG A 58 -14.79 -2.76 24.48
N ILE A 59 -13.88 -3.29 23.68
CA ILE A 59 -12.72 -4.04 24.17
C ILE A 59 -11.67 -3.07 24.69
N PRO A 60 -11.13 -3.25 25.90
CA PRO A 60 -10.01 -2.46 26.40
C PRO A 60 -8.82 -2.47 25.45
N ASP A 61 -8.03 -1.41 25.45
CA ASP A 61 -6.84 -1.30 24.60
C ASP A 61 -5.82 -2.41 24.94
N PRO A 62 -5.53 -3.37 24.04
CA PRO A 62 -4.60 -4.45 24.30
C PRO A 62 -3.12 -4.02 24.29
N PHE A 63 -2.83 -2.77 23.90
CA PHE A 63 -1.47 -2.23 23.81
C PHE A 63 -1.06 -1.43 25.07
N GLY A 64 -1.93 -1.41 26.07
CA GLY A 64 -1.72 -0.71 27.35
C GLY A 64 -2.39 0.67 27.33
N ASP A 65 -3.41 0.86 28.03
CA ASP A 65 -4.27 2.00 28.40
C ASP A 65 -4.00 3.39 27.74
N CYS A 66 -3.36 3.41 26.56
CA CYS A 66 -3.06 4.65 25.84
C CYS A 66 -4.25 5.19 25.03
N HIS A 67 -5.26 4.34 24.80
CA HIS A 67 -6.52 4.69 24.13
C HIS A 67 -7.72 4.09 24.90
N PRO A 68 -8.94 4.67 24.72
CA PRO A 68 -10.13 4.20 25.44
C PRO A 68 -10.56 2.78 25.07
N SER A 69 -10.20 2.31 23.89
CA SER A 69 -10.55 0.96 23.40
C SER A 69 -9.59 0.45 22.33
N PHE A 70 -9.70 -0.84 22.02
CA PHE A 70 -8.95 -1.46 20.93
C PHE A 70 -9.23 -0.77 19.59
N SER A 71 -10.48 -0.43 19.27
CA SER A 71 -10.81 0.27 18.04
C SER A 71 -10.18 1.67 17.97
N GLU A 72 -10.15 2.42 19.07
CA GLU A 72 -9.54 3.76 19.11
C GLU A 72 -8.02 3.69 18.94
N HIS A 73 -7.37 2.66 19.49
CA HIS A 73 -5.96 2.42 19.23
C HIS A 73 -5.69 2.17 17.74
N MET A 74 -6.45 1.24 17.12
CA MET A 74 -6.31 0.93 15.69
C MET A 74 -6.64 2.14 14.80
N LEU A 75 -7.58 2.98 15.22
CA LEU A 75 -7.93 4.21 14.52
C LEU A 75 -6.80 5.25 14.58
N SER A 76 -6.14 5.39 15.72
CA SER A 76 -4.94 6.23 15.86
C SER A 76 -3.83 5.78 14.91
N LEU A 77 -3.59 4.46 14.79
CA LEU A 77 -2.63 3.89 13.84
C LEU A 77 -3.04 4.17 12.38
N LEU A 78 -4.34 4.06 12.05
CA LEU A 78 -4.83 4.40 10.72
C LEU A 78 -4.57 5.88 10.41
N GLY A 79 -4.82 6.80 11.34
CA GLY A 79 -4.53 8.22 11.19
C GLY A 79 -3.05 8.49 10.91
N LYS A 80 -2.15 7.91 11.70
CA LYS A 80 -0.69 7.99 11.46
C LYS A 80 -0.30 7.43 10.09
N PHE A 81 -0.91 6.33 9.68
CA PHE A 81 -0.66 5.69 8.40
C PHE A 81 -1.15 6.52 7.20
N LEU A 82 -2.23 7.29 7.35
CA LEU A 82 -2.77 8.14 6.29
C LEU A 82 -2.19 9.57 6.28
N ALA A 83 -1.64 10.04 7.39
CA ALA A 83 -1.10 11.39 7.49
C ALA A 83 -0.09 11.77 6.38
N PRO A 84 0.89 10.92 6.00
CA PRO A 84 1.85 11.26 4.96
C PRO A 84 1.25 11.42 3.56
N VAL A 85 0.04 10.93 3.33
CA VAL A 85 -0.60 10.99 2.00
C VAL A 85 -1.48 12.24 1.81
N GLU A 86 -1.69 13.02 2.88
CA GLU A 86 -2.38 14.33 2.88
C GLU A 86 -3.72 14.30 2.13
N ILE A 87 -4.60 13.34 2.48
CA ILE A 87 -5.91 13.19 1.87
C ILE A 87 -6.97 13.71 2.84
N GLU A 88 -7.85 14.55 2.33
CA GLU A 88 -9.07 14.93 3.05
C GLU A 88 -10.11 13.82 2.97
N TYR A 89 -10.57 13.34 4.11
CA TYR A 89 -11.63 12.34 4.22
C TYR A 89 -12.49 12.61 5.45
N GLU A 90 -13.71 12.13 5.42
CA GLU A 90 -14.62 12.11 6.55
C GLU A 90 -14.59 10.72 7.19
N LEU A 91 -14.16 10.67 8.44
CA LEU A 91 -14.15 9.46 9.23
C LEU A 91 -15.53 9.19 9.81
N ILE A 92 -16.06 8.00 9.59
CA ILE A 92 -17.36 7.57 10.10
C ILE A 92 -17.18 6.29 10.90
N LYS A 93 -17.61 6.29 12.16
CA LYS A 93 -17.60 5.12 13.03
C LYS A 93 -18.97 4.42 13.01
N SER A 94 -18.94 3.10 12.86
CA SER A 94 -20.15 2.27 12.95
C SER A 94 -20.89 2.49 14.27
N THR A 95 -20.19 2.49 15.39
CA THR A 95 -20.75 2.72 16.73
C THR A 95 -21.51 4.05 16.82
N GLU A 96 -20.97 5.12 16.24
CA GLU A 96 -21.61 6.44 16.23
C GLU A 96 -22.87 6.45 15.36
N MET A 97 -22.80 5.85 14.15
CA MET A 97 -23.93 5.80 13.22
C MET A 97 -25.11 5.00 13.78
N TYR A 98 -24.84 3.85 14.38
CA TYR A 98 -25.86 3.04 15.04
C TYR A 98 -26.37 3.71 16.32
N GLY A 99 -25.49 4.30 17.13
CA GLY A 99 -25.83 4.89 18.43
C GLY A 99 -26.61 6.21 18.33
N SER A 100 -26.30 7.05 17.34
CA SER A 100 -26.98 8.33 17.10
C SER A 100 -28.37 8.19 16.47
N GLY A 101 -28.75 7.00 16.00
CA GLY A 101 -29.99 6.76 15.27
C GLY A 101 -29.91 7.12 13.78
N ALA A 102 -28.75 7.48 13.25
CA ALA A 102 -28.58 7.76 11.82
C ALA A 102 -28.94 6.57 10.92
N PHE A 103 -28.87 5.36 11.45
CA PHE A 103 -29.26 4.12 10.76
C PHE A 103 -30.67 3.63 11.09
N ASP A 104 -31.40 4.28 12.00
CA ASP A 104 -32.65 3.76 12.54
C ASP A 104 -33.74 3.55 11.47
N GLU A 105 -33.85 4.47 10.50
CA GLU A 105 -34.79 4.32 9.40
C GLU A 105 -34.47 3.08 8.54
N ALA A 106 -33.20 2.92 8.18
CA ALA A 106 -32.76 1.77 7.40
C ALA A 106 -32.93 0.46 8.20
N LEU A 107 -32.66 0.46 9.51
CA LEU A 107 -32.86 -0.69 10.39
C LEU A 107 -34.34 -1.12 10.48
N LYS A 108 -35.28 -0.16 10.56
CA LYS A 108 -36.72 -0.45 10.49
C LYS A 108 -37.10 -1.11 9.16
N LEU A 109 -36.56 -0.62 8.04
CA LEU A 109 -36.77 -1.22 6.71
C LEU A 109 -36.20 -2.65 6.63
N ILE A 110 -34.98 -2.87 7.14
CA ILE A 110 -34.35 -4.19 7.19
C ILE A 110 -35.18 -5.14 8.04
N LEU A 111 -35.65 -4.70 9.19
CA LEU A 111 -36.49 -5.50 10.08
C LEU A 111 -37.84 -5.85 9.41
N ALA A 112 -38.51 -4.89 8.76
CA ALA A 112 -39.75 -5.14 8.05
C ALA A 112 -39.59 -6.08 6.84
N ARG A 113 -38.41 -6.12 6.23
CA ARG A 113 -38.13 -6.90 5.03
C ARG A 113 -37.15 -8.04 5.28
N HIS A 114 -36.99 -8.44 6.54
CA HIS A 114 -36.00 -9.44 6.96
C HIS A 114 -36.11 -10.76 6.18
N GLN A 115 -37.30 -11.22 5.88
CA GLN A 115 -37.52 -12.47 5.14
C GLN A 115 -36.94 -12.40 3.71
N GLN A 116 -37.20 -11.30 2.98
CA GLN A 116 -36.65 -11.09 1.64
C GLN A 116 -35.13 -11.01 1.65
N ILE A 117 -34.56 -10.41 2.69
CA ILE A 117 -33.10 -10.33 2.87
C ILE A 117 -32.51 -11.72 3.17
N ILE A 118 -33.17 -12.52 4.00
CA ILE A 118 -32.75 -13.91 4.27
C ILE A 118 -32.75 -14.72 2.98
N GLU A 119 -33.77 -14.61 2.13
CA GLU A 119 -33.87 -15.32 0.85
C GLU A 119 -32.71 -14.97 -0.10
N ILE A 120 -32.20 -13.74 -0.06
CA ILE A 120 -31.01 -13.32 -0.83
C ILE A 120 -29.74 -13.94 -0.27
N ILE A 121 -29.58 -14.02 1.05
CA ILE A 121 -28.34 -14.43 1.70
C ILE A 121 -28.25 -15.96 1.83
N ALA A 122 -29.33 -16.63 2.19
CA ALA A 122 -29.34 -18.07 2.51
C ALA A 122 -28.74 -18.97 1.44
N PRO A 123 -28.97 -18.76 0.12
CA PRO A 123 -28.37 -19.59 -0.93
C PRO A 123 -26.84 -19.54 -0.96
N THR A 124 -26.22 -18.47 -0.41
CA THR A 124 -24.79 -18.28 -0.39
C THR A 124 -24.08 -18.96 0.79
N LEU A 125 -24.85 -19.53 1.71
CA LEU A 125 -24.36 -20.19 2.91
C LEU A 125 -24.48 -21.71 2.78
N ARG A 126 -23.57 -22.42 3.44
CA ARG A 126 -23.69 -23.86 3.62
C ARG A 126 -24.96 -24.17 4.43
N GLU A 127 -25.56 -25.33 4.19
CA GLU A 127 -26.83 -25.72 4.80
C GLU A 127 -26.81 -25.61 6.33
N GLU A 128 -25.73 -26.06 6.95
CA GLU A 128 -25.49 -25.96 8.38
C GLU A 128 -25.55 -24.56 8.97
N ASN A 129 -25.21 -23.55 8.15
CA ASN A 129 -25.17 -22.13 8.53
C ASN A 129 -26.48 -21.38 8.20
N ARG A 130 -27.48 -22.05 7.62
CA ARG A 130 -28.78 -21.44 7.29
C ARG A 130 -29.73 -21.45 8.48
N ALA A 131 -29.60 -22.43 9.37
CA ALA A 131 -30.40 -22.50 10.59
C ALA A 131 -30.09 -21.31 11.50
N GLY A 132 -31.14 -20.54 11.88
CA GLY A 132 -30.98 -19.35 12.71
C GLY A 132 -30.34 -18.16 11.99
N LEU A 133 -30.33 -18.13 10.65
CA LEU A 133 -29.87 -16.99 9.88
C LEU A 133 -30.80 -15.78 10.12
N SER A 134 -30.22 -14.69 10.57
CA SER A 134 -30.89 -13.41 10.74
C SER A 134 -30.05 -12.29 10.13
N PRO A 135 -30.65 -11.28 9.47
CA PRO A 135 -29.95 -10.09 9.08
C PRO A 135 -29.61 -9.20 10.28
N ILE A 136 -30.33 -9.36 11.40
CA ILE A 136 -30.19 -8.57 12.64
C ILE A 136 -29.32 -9.35 13.63
N MET A 137 -28.41 -8.65 14.29
CA MET A 137 -27.51 -9.17 15.32
C MET A 137 -27.62 -8.31 16.58
N PRO A 138 -28.50 -8.68 17.56
CA PRO A 138 -28.65 -7.93 18.80
C PRO A 138 -27.35 -7.91 19.61
N VAL A 139 -27.08 -6.81 20.30
CA VAL A 139 -26.04 -6.74 21.31
C VAL A 139 -26.63 -7.24 22.62
N CYS A 140 -26.13 -8.33 23.17
CA CYS A 140 -26.66 -8.89 24.41
C CYS A 140 -26.55 -7.86 25.56
N PRO A 141 -27.66 -7.50 26.23
CA PRO A 141 -27.63 -6.49 27.30
C PRO A 141 -26.91 -6.99 28.56
N GLN A 142 -26.76 -8.31 28.73
CA GLN A 142 -26.11 -8.90 29.89
C GLN A 142 -24.60 -9.04 29.74
N CYS A 143 -24.10 -9.50 28.56
CA CYS A 143 -22.68 -9.77 28.37
C CYS A 143 -22.02 -8.99 27.22
N GLY A 144 -22.75 -8.12 26.52
CA GLY A 144 -22.21 -7.28 25.46
C GLY A 144 -21.92 -7.98 24.12
N GLN A 145 -22.00 -9.30 24.06
CA GLN A 145 -21.67 -10.06 22.85
C GLN A 145 -22.70 -9.85 21.73
N ILE A 146 -22.20 -9.82 20.49
CA ILE A 146 -23.02 -9.74 19.27
C ILE A 146 -23.04 -11.11 18.55
N ASN A 147 -21.90 -11.76 18.47
CA ASN A 147 -21.75 -12.98 17.65
C ASN A 147 -22.45 -14.20 18.28
N SER A 148 -22.76 -14.15 19.57
CA SER A 148 -23.40 -15.23 20.32
C SER A 148 -24.93 -15.14 20.40
N THR A 149 -25.52 -14.13 19.77
CA THR A 149 -26.97 -13.93 19.76
C THR A 149 -27.64 -14.66 18.61
N LEU A 150 -28.83 -15.20 18.86
CA LEU A 150 -29.72 -15.87 17.90
C LEU A 150 -31.09 -15.23 17.97
N VAL A 151 -31.55 -14.62 16.88
CA VAL A 151 -32.89 -14.05 16.77
C VAL A 151 -33.90 -15.18 16.58
N THR A 152 -34.97 -15.16 17.39
CA THR A 152 -36.03 -16.17 17.39
C THR A 152 -37.35 -15.62 16.87
N ALA A 153 -37.59 -14.29 17.04
CA ALA A 153 -38.77 -13.65 16.49
C ALA A 153 -38.51 -12.18 16.11
N TYR A 154 -39.32 -11.66 15.20
CA TYR A 154 -39.21 -10.31 14.65
C TYR A 154 -40.51 -9.57 14.91
N ASN A 155 -40.43 -8.35 15.42
CA ASN A 155 -41.58 -7.46 15.62
C ASN A 155 -41.30 -6.10 14.95
N PRO A 156 -41.61 -5.95 13.65
CA PRO A 156 -41.37 -4.70 12.91
C PRO A 156 -42.12 -3.50 13.47
N ASP A 157 -43.35 -3.68 13.95
CA ASP A 157 -44.20 -2.59 14.45
C ASP A 157 -43.60 -1.92 15.68
N ARG A 158 -42.90 -2.68 16.52
CA ARG A 158 -42.21 -2.19 17.73
C ARG A 158 -40.73 -1.91 17.51
N ALA A 159 -40.21 -2.17 16.34
CA ALA A 159 -38.75 -2.19 16.05
C ALA A 159 -37.95 -3.06 17.03
N MET A 160 -38.49 -4.27 17.33
CA MET A 160 -37.94 -5.21 18.32
C MET A 160 -37.61 -6.57 17.69
N VAL A 161 -36.73 -7.28 18.32
CA VAL A 161 -36.49 -8.73 18.08
C VAL A 161 -36.44 -9.46 19.39
N GLU A 162 -36.94 -10.72 19.39
CA GLU A 162 -36.66 -11.70 20.45
C GLU A 162 -35.41 -12.48 20.09
N PHE A 163 -34.58 -12.78 21.09
CA PHE A 163 -33.34 -13.50 20.86
C PHE A 163 -32.86 -14.25 22.10
N SER A 164 -31.97 -15.20 21.87
CA SER A 164 -31.18 -15.87 22.92
C SER A 164 -29.67 -15.61 22.70
N CYS A 165 -28.89 -15.53 23.79
CA CYS A 165 -27.43 -15.47 23.79
C CYS A 165 -26.86 -16.87 24.09
N GLU A 166 -26.97 -17.79 23.13
CA GLU A 166 -26.64 -19.22 23.31
C GLU A 166 -25.72 -19.75 22.20
N ARG A 167 -25.49 -18.96 21.13
CA ARG A 167 -24.69 -19.41 19.98
C ARG A 167 -23.22 -19.49 20.36
N LYS A 168 -22.65 -20.66 20.21
CA LYS A 168 -21.18 -20.86 20.30
C LYS A 168 -20.53 -20.28 19.04
N PHE A 169 -19.61 -19.33 19.23
CA PHE A 169 -18.90 -18.68 18.15
C PHE A 169 -17.41 -18.52 18.53
N GLY A 170 -16.53 -19.26 17.86
CA GLY A 170 -15.12 -19.27 18.22
C GLY A 170 -14.89 -19.62 19.69
N GLY A 171 -14.10 -18.82 20.41
CA GLY A 171 -13.89 -18.93 21.86
C GLY A 171 -14.83 -18.09 22.72
N ALA A 172 -15.90 -17.51 22.13
CA ALA A 172 -16.85 -16.69 22.89
C ALA A 172 -17.70 -17.52 23.87
N HIS A 173 -17.99 -16.92 25.02
CA HIS A 173 -18.77 -17.57 26.11
C HIS A 173 -20.16 -16.91 26.21
N PRO A 174 -21.20 -17.48 25.57
CA PRO A 174 -22.57 -16.95 25.66
C PRO A 174 -23.08 -17.04 27.10
N CYS A 175 -23.89 -16.04 27.53
CA CYS A 175 -24.37 -15.94 28.91
C CYS A 175 -25.72 -16.59 29.17
N GLY A 176 -26.39 -17.12 28.14
CA GLY A 176 -27.71 -17.77 28.26
C GLY A 176 -28.90 -16.80 28.33
N PHE A 177 -28.70 -15.50 28.19
CA PHE A 177 -29.80 -14.49 28.20
C PHE A 177 -30.85 -14.82 27.14
N LYS A 178 -32.14 -14.66 27.52
CA LYS A 178 -33.29 -14.75 26.61
C LYS A 178 -34.22 -13.55 26.87
N GLY A 179 -34.63 -12.87 25.81
CA GLY A 179 -35.50 -11.72 25.94
C GLY A 179 -35.68 -10.97 24.62
N GLU A 180 -36.34 -9.83 24.72
CA GLU A 180 -36.56 -8.93 23.59
C GLU A 180 -35.66 -7.66 23.70
N GLN A 181 -35.31 -7.09 22.56
CA GLN A 181 -34.56 -5.84 22.49
C GLN A 181 -34.92 -5.07 21.23
N THR A 182 -34.87 -3.73 21.32
CA THR A 182 -34.99 -2.86 20.15
C THR A 182 -33.76 -3.03 19.23
N VAL A 183 -33.98 -2.91 17.93
CA VAL A 183 -32.89 -2.89 16.92
C VAL A 183 -32.26 -1.50 16.77
N LEU A 184 -32.80 -0.47 17.42
CA LEU A 184 -32.44 0.93 17.26
C LEU A 184 -31.42 1.39 18.32
N GLY A 185 -30.83 2.59 18.10
CA GLY A 185 -29.96 3.25 19.06
C GLY A 185 -28.72 2.45 19.46
N GLY A 186 -28.14 1.69 18.54
CA GLY A 186 -26.92 0.90 18.78
C GLY A 186 -27.14 -0.38 19.61
N LYS A 187 -28.40 -0.80 19.81
CA LYS A 187 -28.72 -2.02 20.53
C LYS A 187 -28.64 -3.28 19.67
N ALA A 188 -28.59 -3.12 18.36
CA ALA A 188 -28.33 -4.18 17.40
C ALA A 188 -27.47 -3.66 16.27
N LYS A 189 -26.81 -4.57 15.58
CA LYS A 189 -26.12 -4.37 14.32
C LYS A 189 -26.71 -5.31 13.27
N VAL A 190 -26.33 -5.17 12.02
CA VAL A 190 -26.68 -6.11 10.95
C VAL A 190 -25.46 -6.85 10.43
N GLY A 191 -25.69 -8.00 9.80
CA GLY A 191 -24.62 -8.81 9.23
C GLY A 191 -23.91 -8.09 8.06
N TRP A 192 -22.64 -8.40 7.81
CA TRP A 192 -21.73 -7.71 6.88
C TRP A 192 -22.35 -7.28 5.53
N LYS A 193 -22.99 -8.19 4.80
CA LYS A 193 -23.57 -7.87 3.48
C LYS A 193 -24.79 -6.92 3.59
N VAL A 194 -25.54 -7.04 4.68
CA VAL A 194 -26.68 -6.17 4.99
C VAL A 194 -26.18 -4.81 5.45
N ASP A 195 -25.13 -4.78 6.26
CA ASP A 195 -24.49 -3.57 6.76
C ASP A 195 -23.93 -2.71 5.61
N TRP A 196 -23.33 -3.35 4.62
CA TRP A 196 -22.82 -2.65 3.44
C TRP A 196 -23.97 -2.01 2.63
N ALA A 197 -25.08 -2.71 2.46
CA ALA A 197 -26.30 -2.16 1.84
C ALA A 197 -26.92 -1.03 2.68
N LEU A 198 -26.94 -1.17 4.01
CA LEU A 198 -27.42 -0.16 4.96
C LEU A 198 -26.62 1.14 4.84
N ARG A 199 -25.29 1.05 4.80
CA ARG A 199 -24.40 2.22 4.62
C ARG A 199 -24.68 2.92 3.30
N TRP A 200 -24.76 2.18 2.20
CA TRP A 200 -25.09 2.75 0.89
C TRP A 200 -26.45 3.45 0.89
N TYR A 201 -27.44 2.88 1.58
CA TYR A 201 -28.76 3.48 1.73
C TYR A 201 -28.72 4.76 2.54
N ALA A 202 -28.15 4.72 3.74
CA ALA A 202 -28.20 5.83 4.68
C ALA A 202 -27.25 6.98 4.27
N LEU A 203 -26.05 6.68 3.78
CA LEU A 203 -25.04 7.65 3.41
C LEU A 203 -25.16 8.13 1.95
N LYS A 204 -26.07 7.54 1.16
CA LYS A 204 -26.29 7.87 -0.26
C LYS A 204 -24.99 7.76 -1.08
N VAL A 205 -24.32 6.61 -0.95
CA VAL A 205 -23.06 6.35 -1.63
C VAL A 205 -23.28 6.21 -3.13
N ASP A 206 -22.58 7.02 -3.94
CA ASP A 206 -22.65 6.99 -5.42
C ASP A 206 -21.59 6.10 -6.06
N TYR A 207 -20.43 5.96 -5.40
CA TYR A 207 -19.29 5.20 -5.90
C TYR A 207 -18.63 4.38 -4.79
N GLU A 208 -18.35 3.11 -5.07
CA GLU A 208 -17.71 2.19 -4.12
C GLU A 208 -16.59 1.43 -4.80
N LEU A 209 -15.40 1.46 -4.19
CA LEU A 209 -14.22 0.77 -4.69
C LEU A 209 -13.82 -0.33 -3.70
N TYR A 210 -13.68 -1.57 -4.18
CA TYR A 210 -13.44 -2.73 -3.33
C TYR A 210 -12.50 -3.75 -3.98
N GLY A 211 -11.87 -4.59 -3.15
CA GLY A 211 -11.04 -5.70 -3.63
C GLY A 211 -11.87 -6.73 -4.41
N LYS A 212 -11.27 -7.37 -5.42
CA LYS A 212 -11.96 -8.36 -6.26
C LYS A 212 -12.55 -9.53 -5.47
N ASP A 213 -12.03 -9.82 -4.28
CA ASP A 213 -12.53 -10.85 -3.37
C ASP A 213 -13.89 -10.48 -2.74
N LEU A 214 -14.33 -9.23 -2.89
CA LEU A 214 -15.62 -8.72 -2.41
C LEU A 214 -16.68 -8.58 -3.51
N ILE A 215 -16.41 -8.97 -4.76
CA ILE A 215 -17.34 -8.83 -5.90
C ILE A 215 -18.70 -9.48 -5.58
N ASP A 216 -18.71 -10.72 -5.07
CA ASP A 216 -19.95 -11.40 -4.72
C ASP A 216 -20.68 -10.73 -3.55
N SER A 217 -19.94 -10.23 -2.55
CA SER A 217 -20.50 -9.47 -1.45
C SER A 217 -21.14 -8.18 -1.91
N ALA A 218 -20.47 -7.41 -2.79
CA ALA A 218 -21.00 -6.19 -3.38
C ALA A 218 -22.28 -6.45 -4.20
N ARG A 219 -22.30 -7.53 -4.98
CA ARG A 219 -23.48 -7.93 -5.75
C ARG A 219 -24.68 -8.24 -4.83
N LEU A 220 -24.45 -8.99 -3.76
CA LEU A 220 -25.50 -9.33 -2.79
C LEU A 220 -25.97 -8.10 -2.01
N SER A 221 -25.06 -7.24 -1.56
CA SER A 221 -25.40 -5.97 -0.91
C SER A 221 -26.22 -5.07 -1.84
N GLY A 222 -25.89 -5.06 -3.15
CA GLY A 222 -26.67 -4.35 -4.16
C GLY A 222 -28.09 -4.90 -4.33
N GLN A 223 -28.30 -6.23 -4.22
CA GLN A 223 -29.64 -6.84 -4.22
C GLN A 223 -30.42 -6.46 -2.95
N ILE A 224 -29.77 -6.49 -1.79
CA ILE A 224 -30.36 -6.08 -0.51
C ILE A 224 -30.75 -4.60 -0.57
N LEU A 225 -29.88 -3.74 -1.09
CA LEU A 225 -30.17 -2.31 -1.23
C LEU A 225 -31.41 -2.04 -2.10
N LYS A 226 -31.61 -2.81 -3.17
CA LYS A 226 -32.86 -2.73 -3.98
C LYS A 226 -34.09 -3.12 -3.17
N VAL A 227 -33.99 -4.13 -2.30
CA VAL A 227 -35.06 -4.48 -1.36
C VAL A 227 -35.35 -3.32 -0.42
N LEU A 228 -34.34 -2.53 0.00
CA LEU A 228 -34.53 -1.33 0.81
C LEU A 228 -35.11 -0.14 0.02
N GLY A 229 -35.20 -0.24 -1.31
CA GLY A 229 -35.68 0.84 -2.20
C GLY A 229 -34.56 1.78 -2.67
N GLY A 230 -33.30 1.45 -2.44
CA GLY A 230 -32.13 2.21 -2.91
C GLY A 230 -31.60 1.75 -4.26
N LYS A 231 -30.69 2.56 -4.82
CA LYS A 231 -29.96 2.26 -6.05
C LYS A 231 -28.50 1.91 -5.69
N PRO A 232 -27.97 0.76 -6.13
CA PRO A 232 -26.58 0.41 -5.88
C PRO A 232 -25.60 1.46 -6.44
N PRO A 233 -24.49 1.74 -5.73
CA PRO A 233 -23.45 2.62 -6.23
C PRO A 233 -22.78 2.02 -7.48
N ILE A 234 -22.04 2.87 -8.21
CA ILE A 234 -21.13 2.39 -9.24
C ILE A 234 -19.99 1.68 -8.54
N GLY A 235 -19.89 0.36 -8.71
CA GLY A 235 -18.87 -0.48 -8.11
C GLY A 235 -17.63 -0.60 -9.01
N PHE A 236 -16.44 -0.51 -8.43
CA PHE A 236 -15.19 -0.76 -9.13
C PHE A 236 -14.31 -1.75 -8.37
N PRO A 237 -14.19 -3.00 -8.84
CA PRO A 237 -13.29 -3.99 -8.25
C PRO A 237 -11.83 -3.74 -8.66
N PHE A 238 -10.92 -3.81 -7.69
CA PHE A 238 -9.48 -3.74 -7.94
C PHE A 238 -8.77 -5.05 -7.60
N GLU A 239 -7.64 -5.28 -8.28
CA GLU A 239 -6.80 -6.45 -8.06
C GLU A 239 -5.98 -6.36 -6.77
N MET A 240 -5.64 -7.53 -6.25
CA MET A 240 -4.83 -7.67 -5.04
C MET A 240 -3.34 -7.45 -5.35
N PHE A 241 -2.58 -7.04 -4.33
CA PHE A 241 -1.13 -7.01 -4.40
C PHE A 241 -0.55 -8.40 -4.12
N LEU A 242 0.56 -8.69 -4.80
CA LEU A 242 1.30 -9.93 -4.69
C LEU A 242 2.65 -9.67 -4.00
N ASP A 243 3.14 -10.65 -3.27
CA ASP A 243 4.52 -10.66 -2.76
C ASP A 243 5.53 -10.98 -3.87
N GLU A 244 6.79 -11.13 -3.50
CA GLU A 244 7.89 -11.47 -4.42
C GLU A 244 7.64 -12.81 -5.15
N GLU A 245 7.09 -13.81 -4.44
CA GLU A 245 6.80 -15.14 -4.98
C GLU A 245 5.51 -15.17 -5.84
N GLY A 246 4.76 -14.08 -5.87
CA GLY A 246 3.49 -13.97 -6.61
C GLY A 246 2.27 -14.45 -5.83
N HIS A 247 2.39 -14.66 -4.53
CA HIS A 247 1.27 -14.95 -3.65
C HIS A 247 0.57 -13.68 -3.20
N LYS A 248 -0.71 -13.78 -2.83
CA LYS A 248 -1.47 -12.64 -2.28
C LYS A 248 -0.82 -12.15 -0.99
N VAL A 249 -0.51 -10.85 -0.92
CA VAL A 249 -0.05 -10.22 0.32
C VAL A 249 -1.11 -10.39 1.42
N SER A 250 -0.73 -11.05 2.52
CA SER A 250 -1.61 -11.34 3.64
C SER A 250 -1.17 -10.60 4.90
N LYS A 251 -2.10 -9.82 5.47
CA LYS A 251 -1.88 -9.07 6.73
C LYS A 251 -1.61 -10.02 7.92
N SER A 252 -2.18 -11.22 7.92
CA SER A 252 -2.05 -12.19 9.03
C SER A 252 -0.67 -12.85 9.10
N VAL A 253 0.14 -12.79 8.03
CA VAL A 253 1.47 -13.40 7.95
C VAL A 253 2.59 -12.36 8.12
N GLY A 254 2.25 -11.07 8.29
CA GLY A 254 3.24 -9.99 8.45
C GLY A 254 4.05 -9.66 7.20
N ARG A 255 3.66 -10.15 6.03
CA ARG A 255 4.36 -9.97 4.73
C ARG A 255 3.93 -8.70 3.98
N GLY A 256 3.41 -7.69 4.65
CA GLY A 256 3.03 -6.43 4.03
C GLY A 256 4.12 -5.37 4.17
N VAL A 257 4.25 -4.49 3.18
CA VAL A 257 5.10 -3.29 3.28
C VAL A 257 4.32 -2.21 4.03
N THR A 258 4.89 -1.70 5.13
CA THR A 258 4.32 -0.56 5.86
C THR A 258 4.70 0.76 5.19
N VAL A 259 3.99 1.85 5.52
CA VAL A 259 4.34 3.17 4.98
C VAL A 259 5.71 3.62 5.48
N ASP A 260 6.01 3.39 6.75
CA ASP A 260 7.32 3.74 7.33
C ASP A 260 8.46 2.98 6.65
N GLN A 261 8.26 1.69 6.36
CA GLN A 261 9.23 0.93 5.57
C GLN A 261 9.36 1.48 4.15
N TRP A 262 8.24 1.86 3.51
CA TRP A 262 8.29 2.44 2.17
C TRP A 262 9.03 3.77 2.15
N THR A 263 8.65 4.70 3.04
CA THR A 263 9.23 6.06 3.08
C THR A 263 10.70 6.10 3.48
N ARG A 264 11.23 5.00 4.03
CA ARG A 264 12.66 4.82 4.25
C ARG A 264 13.44 4.70 2.93
N TYR A 265 12.83 4.13 1.88
CA TYR A 265 13.49 3.79 0.62
C TYR A 265 12.97 4.55 -0.60
N ALA A 266 11.86 5.25 -0.48
CA ALA A 266 11.29 6.05 -1.56
C ALA A 266 10.38 7.16 -1.03
N PRO A 267 10.24 8.27 -1.78
CA PRO A 267 9.21 9.28 -1.51
C PRO A 267 7.81 8.67 -1.49
N ILE A 268 6.92 9.25 -0.68
CA ILE A 268 5.52 8.80 -0.58
C ILE A 268 4.77 8.92 -1.90
N GLU A 269 5.13 9.86 -2.75
CA GLU A 269 4.56 10.08 -4.08
C GLU A 269 4.76 8.88 -5.01
N VAL A 270 5.86 8.16 -4.85
CA VAL A 270 6.11 6.91 -5.59
C VAL A 270 5.07 5.85 -5.21
N LEU A 271 4.74 5.71 -3.92
CA LEU A 271 3.68 4.81 -3.47
C LEU A 271 2.31 5.25 -3.98
N LYS A 272 2.02 6.56 -3.93
CA LYS A 272 0.79 7.13 -4.45
C LYS A 272 0.63 6.82 -5.95
N TYR A 273 1.68 7.05 -6.73
CA TYR A 273 1.71 6.74 -8.17
C TYR A 273 1.56 5.23 -8.43
N PHE A 274 2.29 4.41 -7.70
CA PHE A 274 2.16 2.96 -7.77
C PHE A 274 0.70 2.51 -7.51
N LEU A 275 0.02 3.05 -6.51
CA LEU A 275 -1.34 2.69 -6.17
C LEU A 275 -2.39 3.20 -7.17
N LEU A 276 -2.11 4.32 -7.85
CA LEU A 276 -2.99 4.88 -8.88
C LEU A 276 -3.02 4.01 -10.14
N LEU A 277 -1.85 3.50 -10.56
CA LEU A 277 -1.70 2.82 -11.84
C LEU A 277 -2.33 1.42 -11.85
N ASN A 278 -2.97 1.10 -12.98
CA ASN A 278 -3.42 -0.26 -13.32
C ASN A 278 -4.22 -0.99 -12.21
N PRO A 279 -5.28 -0.41 -11.66
CA PRO A 279 -6.01 -1.01 -10.54
C PRO A 279 -6.65 -2.36 -10.88
N ARG A 280 -6.83 -2.69 -12.16
CA ARG A 280 -7.37 -3.99 -12.64
C ARG A 280 -6.30 -5.06 -12.88
N ARG A 281 -5.03 -4.75 -12.63
CA ARG A 281 -3.92 -5.69 -12.79
C ARG A 281 -3.27 -5.99 -11.45
N ALA A 282 -3.08 -7.27 -11.13
CA ALA A 282 -2.29 -7.66 -9.97
C ALA A 282 -0.85 -7.17 -10.13
N ARG A 283 -0.30 -6.57 -9.08
CA ARG A 283 1.05 -6.01 -9.08
C ARG A 283 1.80 -6.49 -7.83
N LYS A 284 3.09 -6.71 -7.99
CA LYS A 284 3.96 -7.09 -6.89
C LYS A 284 4.22 -5.88 -5.98
N LEU A 285 4.21 -6.09 -4.66
CA LEU A 285 4.48 -5.07 -3.65
C LEU A 285 5.42 -5.67 -2.59
N PHE A 286 6.71 -5.45 -2.75
CA PHE A 286 7.78 -5.86 -1.85
C PHE A 286 8.92 -4.85 -1.92
N LEU A 287 9.78 -4.82 -0.90
CA LEU A 287 10.74 -3.73 -0.72
C LEU A 287 11.80 -3.68 -1.83
N GLU A 288 12.30 -4.82 -2.28
CA GLU A 288 13.34 -4.90 -3.30
C GLU A 288 12.88 -4.44 -4.69
N ALA A 289 11.56 -4.33 -4.92
CA ALA A 289 11.03 -3.76 -6.16
C ALA A 289 10.92 -2.22 -6.14
N ILE A 290 11.10 -1.59 -4.98
CA ILE A 290 10.96 -0.13 -4.83
C ILE A 290 11.85 0.65 -5.82
N PRO A 291 13.12 0.29 -6.05
CA PRO A 291 13.95 1.03 -7.00
C PRO A 291 13.34 1.17 -8.40
N GLN A 292 12.74 0.12 -8.92
CA GLN A 292 12.05 0.17 -10.20
C GLN A 292 10.84 1.11 -10.18
N TYR A 293 10.07 1.12 -9.07
CA TYR A 293 8.91 2.02 -8.95
C TYR A 293 9.32 3.48 -8.81
N VAL A 294 10.48 3.76 -8.21
CA VAL A 294 11.05 5.10 -8.19
C VAL A 294 11.39 5.56 -9.61
N ASP A 295 12.09 4.73 -10.38
CA ASP A 295 12.46 5.07 -11.76
C ASP A 295 11.20 5.25 -12.65
N ASP A 296 10.20 4.37 -12.55
CA ASP A 296 8.91 4.52 -13.25
C ASP A 296 8.21 5.86 -12.90
N TYR A 297 8.29 6.29 -11.63
CA TYR A 297 7.73 7.57 -11.20
C TYR A 297 8.51 8.77 -11.75
N LEU A 298 9.85 8.70 -11.73
CA LEU A 298 10.71 9.77 -12.26
C LEU A 298 10.51 9.95 -13.77
N ASP A 299 10.36 8.86 -14.52
CA ASP A 299 10.06 8.91 -15.95
C ASP A 299 8.69 9.57 -16.21
N ALA A 300 7.68 9.21 -15.43
CA ALA A 300 6.37 9.82 -15.52
C ALA A 300 6.40 11.31 -15.13
N LEU A 301 7.20 11.68 -14.13
CA LEU A 301 7.37 13.07 -13.71
C LEU A 301 8.04 13.92 -14.79
N ARG A 302 9.05 13.38 -15.49
CA ARG A 302 9.67 14.03 -16.67
C ARG A 302 8.67 14.22 -17.81
N ALA A 303 7.90 13.18 -18.11
CA ALA A 303 6.84 13.24 -19.12
C ALA A 303 5.78 14.30 -18.78
N TYR A 304 5.37 14.37 -17.52
CA TYR A 304 4.44 15.39 -17.02
C TYR A 304 5.02 16.80 -17.15
N ALA A 305 6.29 17.00 -16.78
CA ALA A 305 6.95 18.32 -16.90
C ALA A 305 7.09 18.78 -18.35
N ALA A 306 7.29 17.85 -19.28
CA ALA A 306 7.41 18.11 -20.72
C ALA A 306 6.06 18.29 -21.44
N ALA A 307 4.94 17.84 -20.83
CA ALA A 307 3.62 17.93 -21.43
C ALA A 307 3.11 19.38 -21.51
N ALA A 308 2.26 19.67 -22.51
CA ALA A 308 1.55 20.94 -22.59
C ALA A 308 0.60 21.11 -21.39
N GLU A 309 0.33 22.34 -21.00
CA GLU A 309 -0.47 22.65 -19.80
C GLU A 309 -1.87 22.00 -19.87
N GLU A 310 -2.47 22.01 -21.02
CA GLU A 310 -3.79 21.38 -21.32
C GLU A 310 -3.78 19.86 -21.15
N ASP A 311 -2.66 19.19 -21.42
CA ASP A 311 -2.51 17.73 -21.30
C ASP A 311 -2.17 17.30 -19.86
N ARG A 312 -1.57 18.17 -19.07
CA ARG A 312 -1.18 17.88 -17.67
C ARG A 312 -2.36 17.49 -16.80
N VAL A 313 -3.52 18.12 -17.00
CA VAL A 313 -4.74 17.85 -16.21
C VAL A 313 -5.18 16.38 -16.31
N SER A 314 -4.92 15.73 -17.45
CA SER A 314 -5.24 14.32 -17.69
C SER A 314 -4.09 13.36 -17.31
N HIS A 315 -2.91 13.89 -16.99
CA HIS A 315 -1.75 13.07 -16.68
C HIS A 315 -1.84 12.47 -15.26
N PRO A 316 -1.56 11.16 -15.07
CA PRO A 316 -1.68 10.51 -13.76
C PRO A 316 -0.88 11.20 -12.63
N ILE A 317 0.28 11.76 -12.95
CA ILE A 317 1.13 12.49 -11.99
C ILE A 317 0.37 13.66 -11.36
N ASP A 318 -0.51 14.32 -12.08
CA ASP A 318 -1.26 15.48 -11.58
C ASP A 318 -2.20 15.15 -10.41
N LEU A 319 -2.66 13.89 -10.32
CA LEU A 319 -3.43 13.38 -9.18
C LEU A 319 -2.56 13.00 -7.97
N VAL A 320 -1.26 12.82 -8.19
CA VAL A 320 -0.30 12.36 -7.16
C VAL A 320 0.41 13.53 -6.49
N ILE A 321 0.69 14.59 -7.27
CA ILE A 321 1.39 15.79 -6.81
C ILE A 321 0.56 16.53 -5.75
N GLN A 322 1.19 16.83 -4.63
CA GLN A 322 0.67 17.70 -3.58
C GLN A 322 1.32 19.09 -3.64
N SER A 323 0.90 20.02 -2.80
CA SER A 323 1.45 21.37 -2.74
C SER A 323 2.96 21.40 -2.46
N THR A 324 3.47 20.42 -1.73
CA THR A 324 4.88 20.30 -1.34
C THR A 324 5.70 19.40 -2.24
N THR A 325 5.05 18.64 -3.14
CA THR A 325 5.74 17.70 -4.03
C THR A 325 6.46 18.44 -5.17
N PRO A 326 7.72 18.13 -5.48
CA PRO A 326 8.37 18.59 -6.68
C PRO A 326 7.60 18.22 -7.94
N ARG A 327 7.37 19.20 -8.81
CA ARG A 327 6.62 19.03 -10.08
C ARG A 327 7.51 18.72 -11.26
N ARG A 328 8.81 18.72 -11.05
CA ARG A 328 9.82 18.48 -12.07
C ARG A 328 11.08 17.82 -11.50
N PHE A 329 11.73 17.06 -12.33
CA PHE A 329 13.05 16.47 -12.05
C PHE A 329 13.86 16.51 -13.35
N ASP A 330 14.56 17.63 -13.56
CA ASP A 330 15.15 18.04 -14.84
C ASP A 330 16.53 17.40 -15.11
N THR A 331 16.79 16.23 -14.60
CA THR A 331 18.04 15.48 -14.78
C THR A 331 17.75 14.11 -15.39
N GLU A 332 18.72 13.57 -16.12
CA GLU A 332 18.69 12.22 -16.67
C GLU A 332 19.07 11.14 -15.64
N LEU A 333 19.45 11.55 -14.43
CA LEU A 333 19.77 10.61 -13.36
C LEU A 333 18.55 9.77 -13.01
N THR A 334 18.78 8.47 -12.91
CA THR A 334 17.80 7.51 -12.41
C THR A 334 18.14 7.12 -10.99
N PHE A 335 17.15 6.60 -10.25
CA PHE A 335 17.39 6.08 -8.91
C PHE A 335 18.38 4.90 -8.92
N GLY A 336 18.26 4.04 -9.95
CA GLY A 336 19.21 2.95 -10.18
C GLY A 336 20.65 3.45 -10.35
N MET A 337 20.88 4.58 -11.03
CA MET A 337 22.22 5.17 -11.14
C MET A 337 22.75 5.66 -9.80
N ILE A 338 21.91 6.33 -9.00
CA ILE A 338 22.28 6.80 -7.65
C ILE A 338 22.67 5.62 -6.76
N MET A 339 21.86 4.56 -6.73
CA MET A 339 22.11 3.34 -5.95
C MET A 339 23.43 2.65 -6.37
N ASN A 340 23.67 2.57 -7.68
CA ASN A 340 24.92 1.96 -8.18
C ASN A 340 26.15 2.78 -7.81
N LEU A 341 26.03 4.12 -7.83
CA LEU A 341 27.10 5.01 -7.35
C LEU A 341 27.39 4.76 -5.86
N VAL A 342 26.37 4.75 -5.01
CA VAL A 342 26.50 4.46 -3.58
C VAL A 342 27.16 3.10 -3.36
N SER A 343 26.74 2.07 -4.10
CA SER A 343 27.28 0.72 -4.00
C SER A 343 28.75 0.64 -4.41
N ALA A 344 29.16 1.35 -5.47
CA ALA A 344 30.55 1.35 -5.93
C ALA A 344 31.47 2.13 -5.01
N LEU A 345 31.01 3.29 -4.53
CA LEU A 345 31.81 4.10 -3.61
C LEU A 345 31.97 3.45 -2.23
N GLY A 346 30.98 2.64 -1.82
CA GLY A 346 30.97 1.98 -0.50
C GLY A 346 31.08 2.96 0.65
N THR A 347 30.45 4.13 0.53
CA THR A 347 30.50 5.21 1.52
C THR A 347 29.11 5.73 1.84
N SER A 348 28.93 6.21 3.07
CA SER A 348 27.75 6.95 3.50
C SER A 348 27.96 8.47 3.55
N ASP A 349 29.09 8.96 3.01
CA ASP A 349 29.40 10.39 2.93
C ASP A 349 28.51 11.08 1.90
N ARG A 350 27.51 11.81 2.42
CA ARG A 350 26.47 12.51 1.64
C ARG A 350 27.03 13.62 0.77
N GLU A 351 28.03 14.35 1.28
CA GLU A 351 28.64 15.46 0.57
C GLU A 351 29.44 14.92 -0.64
N LEU A 352 30.22 13.89 -0.41
CA LEU A 352 30.98 13.23 -1.49
C LEU A 352 30.05 12.69 -2.58
N ILE A 353 28.99 11.96 -2.20
CA ILE A 353 28.03 11.40 -3.17
C ILE A 353 27.33 12.52 -3.94
N TRP A 354 26.90 13.59 -3.25
CA TRP A 354 26.24 14.75 -3.88
C TRP A 354 27.17 15.44 -4.88
N ASN A 355 28.47 15.57 -4.56
CA ASN A 355 29.46 16.15 -5.47
C ASN A 355 29.64 15.30 -6.74
N TYR A 356 29.60 13.97 -6.65
CA TYR A 356 29.60 13.09 -7.83
C TYR A 356 28.35 13.28 -8.68
N LEU A 357 27.16 13.33 -8.04
CA LEU A 357 25.90 13.50 -8.76
C LEU A 357 25.83 14.85 -9.50
N THR A 358 26.24 15.94 -8.84
CA THR A 358 26.28 17.29 -9.42
C THR A 358 27.37 17.44 -10.49
N GLY A 359 28.51 16.76 -10.32
CA GLY A 359 29.59 16.72 -11.30
C GLY A 359 29.19 15.97 -12.57
N TYR A 360 28.39 14.93 -12.45
CA TYR A 360 27.88 14.17 -13.59
C TYR A 360 26.77 14.92 -14.36
N ASP A 361 25.76 15.37 -13.65
CA ASP A 361 24.67 16.16 -14.23
C ASP A 361 24.36 17.38 -13.35
N PRO A 362 24.93 18.56 -13.68
CA PRO A 362 24.67 19.80 -12.92
C PRO A 362 23.19 20.20 -12.87
N LYS A 363 22.35 19.65 -13.77
CA LYS A 363 20.92 19.93 -13.76
C LYS A 363 20.24 19.45 -12.47
N ILE A 364 20.82 18.47 -11.75
CA ILE A 364 20.26 18.02 -10.47
C ILE A 364 20.20 19.13 -9.42
N ALA A 365 21.06 20.15 -9.54
CA ALA A 365 21.10 21.34 -8.69
C ALA A 365 20.59 22.61 -9.39
N SER A 366 19.97 22.51 -10.58
CA SER A 366 19.56 23.64 -11.42
C SER A 366 18.40 24.47 -10.86
N ASN A 367 17.57 23.84 -10.03
CA ASN A 367 16.43 24.48 -9.38
C ASN A 367 16.09 23.78 -8.04
N PRO A 368 15.43 24.49 -7.10
CA PRO A 368 15.15 23.95 -5.76
C PRO A 368 14.31 22.67 -5.72
N GLU A 369 13.42 22.46 -6.70
CA GLU A 369 12.57 21.25 -6.74
C GLU A 369 13.39 20.02 -7.14
N THR A 370 14.19 20.14 -8.20
CA THR A 370 15.08 19.05 -8.68
C THR A 370 16.14 18.73 -7.61
N GLU A 371 16.74 19.75 -7.00
CA GLU A 371 17.73 19.57 -5.93
C GLU A 371 17.12 18.84 -4.71
N ARG A 372 15.95 19.25 -4.26
CA ARG A 372 15.25 18.62 -3.14
C ARG A 372 14.94 17.15 -3.43
N MET A 373 14.40 16.85 -4.62
CA MET A 373 14.14 15.48 -5.03
C MET A 373 15.45 14.67 -5.11
N GLY A 374 16.50 15.22 -5.69
CA GLY A 374 17.81 14.57 -5.77
C GLY A 374 18.37 14.20 -4.41
N LYS A 375 18.27 15.08 -3.41
CA LYS A 375 18.70 14.82 -2.03
C LYS A 375 17.86 13.75 -1.36
N VAL A 376 16.54 13.75 -1.55
CA VAL A 376 15.64 12.69 -1.03
C VAL A 376 15.97 11.34 -1.64
N LEU A 377 16.21 11.29 -2.95
CA LEU A 377 16.59 10.06 -3.64
C LEU A 377 17.96 9.53 -3.18
N MET A 378 18.91 10.42 -2.95
CA MET A 378 20.23 10.05 -2.39
C MET A 378 20.08 9.40 -1.01
N GLU A 379 19.30 9.99 -0.10
CA GLU A 379 19.04 9.40 1.23
C GLU A 379 18.33 8.04 1.12
N SER A 380 17.35 7.95 0.24
CA SER A 380 16.65 6.68 -0.04
C SER A 380 17.59 5.60 -0.55
N ALA A 381 18.51 5.97 -1.45
CA ALA A 381 19.52 5.05 -1.99
C ALA A 381 20.53 4.59 -0.92
N LEU A 382 20.97 5.50 -0.05
CA LEU A 382 21.84 5.16 1.09
C LEU A 382 21.16 4.17 2.03
N ASN A 383 19.90 4.40 2.39
CA ASN A 383 19.14 3.48 3.24
C ASN A 383 18.96 2.11 2.57
N PHE A 384 18.62 2.10 1.27
CA PHE A 384 18.44 0.86 0.53
C PHE A 384 19.76 0.07 0.41
N TYR A 385 20.85 0.76 0.15
CA TYR A 385 22.19 0.14 0.10
C TYR A 385 22.55 -0.51 1.44
N ALA A 386 22.42 0.24 2.55
CA ALA A 386 22.76 -0.25 3.87
C ALA A 386 21.94 -1.47 4.32
N ASP A 387 20.64 -1.50 3.97
CA ASP A 387 19.74 -2.55 4.45
C ASP A 387 19.68 -3.77 3.52
N PHE A 388 19.86 -3.62 2.20
CA PHE A 388 19.64 -4.69 1.22
C PHE A 388 20.90 -5.08 0.42
N ILE A 389 21.79 -4.13 0.12
CA ILE A 389 22.92 -4.40 -0.77
C ILE A 389 24.18 -4.73 0.04
N GLU A 390 24.55 -3.87 0.97
CA GLU A 390 25.79 -4.01 1.74
C GLU A 390 25.89 -5.36 2.50
N PRO A 391 24.84 -5.83 3.21
CA PRO A 391 24.90 -7.10 3.93
C PRO A 391 25.07 -8.33 3.03
N ASN A 392 24.67 -8.20 1.75
CA ASN A 392 24.72 -9.29 0.77
C ASN A 392 25.85 -9.12 -0.25
N LYS A 393 26.64 -8.03 -0.16
CA LYS A 393 27.71 -7.73 -1.11
C LYS A 393 28.86 -8.73 -0.95
N GLN A 394 29.05 -9.55 -1.97
CA GLN A 394 30.18 -10.48 -2.03
C GLN A 394 31.37 -9.83 -2.75
N ARG A 395 32.54 -9.90 -2.13
CA ARG A 395 33.76 -9.44 -2.78
C ARG A 395 34.15 -10.48 -3.82
N TYR A 396 34.15 -10.08 -5.09
CA TYR A 396 34.58 -10.92 -6.17
C TYR A 396 36.10 -10.82 -6.33
N LEU A 397 36.79 -11.96 -6.37
CA LEU A 397 38.22 -12.05 -6.64
C LEU A 397 38.44 -12.50 -8.09
N PRO A 398 38.93 -11.61 -8.98
CA PRO A 398 39.11 -11.93 -10.40
C PRO A 398 40.12 -13.03 -10.60
N GLN A 399 39.87 -13.93 -11.56
CA GLN A 399 40.82 -14.96 -12.02
C GLN A 399 41.94 -14.33 -12.85
N ALA A 400 43.03 -15.06 -13.12
CA ALA A 400 44.22 -14.54 -13.82
C ALA A 400 43.85 -13.89 -15.18
N ALA A 401 43.06 -14.58 -16.01
CA ALA A 401 42.63 -14.06 -17.31
C ALA A 401 41.70 -12.83 -17.18
N GLU A 402 40.89 -12.81 -16.15
CA GLU A 402 39.98 -11.65 -15.85
C GLU A 402 40.81 -10.45 -15.38
N ARG A 403 41.88 -10.66 -14.61
CA ARG A 403 42.81 -9.59 -14.17
C ARG A 403 43.47 -8.88 -15.34
N GLU A 404 43.82 -9.58 -16.43
CA GLU A 404 44.35 -8.95 -17.63
C GLU A 404 43.34 -8.01 -18.29
N GLN A 405 42.09 -8.43 -18.39
CA GLN A 405 41.02 -7.61 -18.94
C GLN A 405 40.77 -6.35 -18.10
N LEU A 406 40.77 -6.50 -16.77
CA LEU A 406 40.62 -5.37 -15.86
C LEU A 406 41.79 -4.39 -15.96
N ARG A 407 43.04 -4.89 -16.08
CA ARG A 407 44.24 -4.04 -16.30
C ARG A 407 44.13 -3.24 -17.60
N ALA A 408 43.72 -3.89 -18.70
CA ALA A 408 43.53 -3.20 -19.97
C ALA A 408 42.43 -2.09 -19.91
N LEU A 409 41.40 -2.30 -19.10
CA LEU A 409 40.39 -1.26 -18.84
C LEU A 409 40.97 -0.12 -17.97
N VAL A 410 41.73 -0.46 -16.91
CA VAL A 410 42.41 0.52 -16.04
C VAL A 410 43.37 1.40 -16.85
N GLU A 411 44.22 0.79 -17.69
CA GLU A 411 45.15 1.51 -18.55
C GLU A 411 44.47 2.45 -19.52
N PHE A 412 43.34 1.98 -20.12
CA PHE A 412 42.54 2.84 -21.00
C PHE A 412 41.94 4.03 -20.23
N LEU A 413 41.32 3.81 -19.07
CA LEU A 413 40.74 4.86 -18.27
C LEU A 413 41.80 5.85 -17.79
N ALA A 414 42.96 5.36 -17.31
CA ALA A 414 44.04 6.21 -16.85
C ALA A 414 44.62 7.10 -17.97
N ALA A 415 44.71 6.57 -19.20
CA ALA A 415 45.18 7.32 -20.35
C ALA A 415 44.12 8.27 -20.96
N ASN A 416 42.83 8.09 -20.65
CA ASN A 416 41.72 8.79 -21.28
C ASN A 416 40.71 9.29 -20.23
N MET A 417 41.17 10.05 -19.24
CA MET A 417 40.32 10.57 -18.15
C MET A 417 39.14 11.40 -18.66
N GLY A 418 39.28 12.04 -19.84
CA GLY A 418 38.20 12.84 -20.48
C GLY A 418 37.26 12.03 -21.37
N ALA A 419 37.43 10.71 -21.50
CA ALA A 419 36.61 9.90 -22.40
C ALA A 419 35.10 10.06 -22.17
N SER A 420 34.35 10.02 -23.25
CA SER A 420 32.89 10.03 -23.20
C SER A 420 32.34 8.68 -22.74
N ALA A 421 31.09 8.64 -22.31
CA ALA A 421 30.42 7.39 -21.93
C ALA A 421 30.41 6.37 -23.07
N GLU A 422 30.25 6.85 -24.31
CA GLU A 422 30.24 6.01 -25.53
C GLU A 422 31.64 5.44 -25.83
N GLU A 423 32.71 6.21 -25.64
CA GLU A 423 34.07 5.75 -25.83
C GLU A 423 34.45 4.67 -24.80
N ILE A 424 34.05 4.88 -23.54
CA ILE A 424 34.24 3.90 -22.46
C ILE A 424 33.47 2.59 -22.77
N GLU A 425 32.19 2.73 -23.13
CA GLU A 425 31.33 1.59 -23.48
C GLU A 425 31.89 0.81 -24.67
N LYS A 426 32.38 1.51 -25.71
CA LYS A 426 33.01 0.92 -26.86
C LYS A 426 34.29 0.13 -26.46
N LYS A 427 35.14 0.71 -25.62
CA LYS A 427 36.35 0.00 -25.14
C LYS A 427 35.99 -1.29 -24.38
N ILE A 428 34.96 -1.26 -23.55
CA ILE A 428 34.46 -2.44 -22.83
C ILE A 428 33.99 -3.52 -23.83
N TYR A 429 33.24 -3.12 -24.87
CA TYR A 429 32.83 -4.06 -25.92
C TYR A 429 33.99 -4.61 -26.71
N ASP A 430 35.03 -3.81 -26.99
CA ASP A 430 36.23 -4.25 -27.71
C ASP A 430 37.00 -5.29 -26.88
N LEU A 431 37.19 -5.04 -25.57
CA LEU A 431 37.76 -6.03 -24.65
C LEU A 431 36.91 -7.32 -24.59
N GLY A 432 35.59 -7.19 -24.67
CA GLY A 432 34.68 -8.32 -24.75
C GLY A 432 34.84 -9.12 -26.03
N ARG A 433 35.09 -8.49 -27.20
CA ARG A 433 35.35 -9.15 -28.50
C ARG A 433 36.68 -9.90 -28.49
N GLU A 434 37.70 -9.35 -27.84
CA GLU A 434 39.02 -9.95 -27.76
C GLU A 434 39.06 -11.20 -26.88
N ASN A 435 38.20 -11.28 -25.86
CA ASN A 435 38.32 -12.26 -24.79
C ASN A 435 37.17 -13.28 -24.72
N TYR A 436 36.03 -13.05 -25.41
CA TYR A 436 34.83 -13.89 -25.30
C TYR A 436 34.20 -14.18 -26.67
N ASP A 437 33.56 -15.34 -26.80
CA ASP A 437 32.73 -15.71 -27.95
C ASP A 437 31.55 -14.75 -28.19
N LYS A 438 31.05 -14.13 -27.12
CA LYS A 438 30.05 -13.07 -27.13
C LYS A 438 30.55 -11.86 -26.35
N PRO A 439 30.70 -10.68 -26.99
CA PRO A 439 31.29 -9.49 -26.35
C PRO A 439 30.62 -9.10 -25.03
N GLY A 440 29.31 -9.33 -24.93
CA GLY A 440 28.54 -8.99 -23.71
C GLY A 440 28.92 -9.80 -22.46
N LYS A 441 29.70 -10.86 -22.57
CA LYS A 441 30.13 -11.65 -21.40
C LYS A 441 31.14 -10.95 -20.48
N ILE A 442 31.73 -9.84 -20.92
CA ILE A 442 32.59 -9.02 -20.06
C ILE A 442 31.79 -8.24 -19.01
N PHE A 443 30.53 -7.88 -19.28
CA PHE A 443 29.74 -7.05 -18.39
C PHE A 443 29.47 -7.72 -17.02
N PRO A 444 29.09 -8.99 -16.90
CA PRO A 444 28.97 -9.67 -15.61
C PRO A 444 30.25 -9.65 -14.77
N LEU A 445 31.43 -9.76 -15.40
CA LEU A 445 32.71 -9.61 -14.70
C LEU A 445 32.82 -8.21 -14.06
N LEU A 446 32.64 -7.18 -14.88
CA LEU A 446 32.74 -5.80 -14.40
C LEU A 446 31.70 -5.47 -13.33
N TYR A 447 30.46 -5.95 -13.49
CA TYR A 447 29.42 -5.76 -12.45
C TYR A 447 29.78 -6.48 -11.14
N ARG A 448 30.31 -7.71 -11.19
CA ARG A 448 30.73 -8.41 -9.98
C ARG A 448 31.87 -7.69 -9.26
N VAL A 449 32.82 -7.16 -10.01
CA VAL A 449 33.97 -6.42 -9.44
C VAL A 449 33.52 -5.07 -8.86
N LEU A 450 32.76 -4.31 -9.61
CA LEU A 450 32.40 -2.93 -9.23
C LEU A 450 31.22 -2.87 -8.24
N LEU A 451 30.22 -3.71 -8.44
CA LEU A 451 28.95 -3.63 -7.74
C LEU A 451 28.63 -4.83 -6.85
N GLY A 452 29.38 -5.94 -6.98
CA GLY A 452 29.12 -7.19 -6.26
C GLY A 452 27.88 -7.95 -6.76
N GLN A 453 27.45 -7.72 -8.02
CA GLN A 453 26.26 -8.32 -8.62
C GLN A 453 26.52 -8.70 -10.10
N GLU A 454 25.64 -9.50 -10.72
CA GLU A 454 25.84 -9.96 -12.11
C GLU A 454 25.28 -9.03 -13.19
N ARG A 455 24.49 -8.04 -12.79
CA ARG A 455 23.81 -7.09 -13.68
C ARG A 455 23.93 -5.68 -13.12
N GLY A 456 23.87 -4.68 -13.99
CA GLY A 456 23.98 -3.29 -13.58
C GLY A 456 23.63 -2.31 -14.71
N PRO A 457 23.92 -1.01 -14.51
CA PRO A 457 23.65 0.05 -15.48
C PRO A 457 24.55 -0.07 -16.72
N ARG A 458 24.32 0.79 -17.71
CA ARG A 458 25.29 0.99 -18.81
C ARG A 458 26.62 1.45 -18.23
N LEU A 459 27.67 0.64 -18.39
CA LEU A 459 28.94 0.86 -17.71
C LEU A 459 29.64 2.14 -18.14
N GLY A 460 29.55 2.54 -19.40
CA GLY A 460 30.12 3.80 -19.87
C GLY A 460 29.55 5.01 -19.10
N ALA A 461 28.23 5.11 -19.00
CA ALA A 461 27.56 6.17 -18.24
C ALA A 461 27.87 6.07 -16.73
N PHE A 462 27.94 4.86 -16.20
CA PHE A 462 28.24 4.62 -14.79
C PHE A 462 29.68 5.01 -14.41
N ILE A 463 30.68 4.62 -15.23
CA ILE A 463 32.08 5.00 -15.02
C ILE A 463 32.24 6.52 -15.12
N LYS A 464 31.49 7.16 -16.02
CA LYS A 464 31.49 8.63 -16.13
C LYS A 464 30.89 9.29 -14.88
N LEU A 465 29.80 8.73 -14.33
CA LEU A 465 29.17 9.19 -13.08
C LEU A 465 30.14 9.08 -11.88
N ALA A 466 30.79 7.94 -11.73
CA ALA A 466 31.69 7.66 -10.61
C ALA A 466 33.12 8.21 -10.83
N THR A 467 33.36 8.87 -11.91
CA THR A 467 34.61 9.34 -12.52
C THR A 467 35.63 8.26 -12.88
N PRO A 468 36.33 8.40 -14.01
CA PRO A 468 37.36 7.45 -14.41
C PRO A 468 38.48 7.24 -13.35
N GLU A 469 38.86 8.32 -12.66
CA GLU A 469 39.88 8.30 -11.60
C GLU A 469 39.46 7.37 -10.47
N ARG A 470 38.22 7.51 -9.97
CA ARG A 470 37.72 6.67 -8.90
C ARG A 470 37.55 5.22 -9.33
N MET A 471 37.12 4.99 -10.57
CA MET A 471 37.03 3.64 -11.12
C MET A 471 38.37 2.94 -11.23
N VAL A 472 39.42 3.67 -11.62
CA VAL A 472 40.80 3.17 -11.62
C VAL A 472 41.23 2.74 -10.22
N GLU A 473 40.93 3.52 -9.18
CA GLU A 473 41.23 3.16 -7.78
C GLU A 473 40.49 1.88 -7.35
N ILE A 474 39.19 1.77 -7.63
CA ILE A 474 38.38 0.60 -7.26
C ILE A 474 38.85 -0.66 -7.97
N LEU A 475 39.13 -0.57 -9.29
CA LEU A 475 39.60 -1.69 -10.09
C LEU A 475 40.99 -2.15 -9.63
N ASN A 476 41.91 -1.22 -9.35
CA ASN A 476 43.24 -1.54 -8.82
C ASN A 476 43.16 -2.25 -7.46
N GLY A 477 42.32 -1.76 -6.54
CA GLY A 477 42.08 -2.44 -5.28
C GLY A 477 41.56 -3.87 -5.42
N SER A 478 40.85 -4.18 -6.52
CA SER A 478 40.38 -5.53 -6.83
C SER A 478 41.47 -6.40 -7.49
N LEU A 479 42.50 -5.80 -8.11
CA LEU A 479 43.64 -6.48 -8.71
C LEU A 479 44.70 -6.85 -7.68
N GLU A 480 44.86 -6.07 -6.61
CA GLU A 480 45.83 -6.27 -5.52
C GLU A 480 45.38 -7.30 -4.47
N SER A 481 44.09 -7.66 -4.50
CA SER A 481 43.47 -8.62 -3.57
C SER A 481 43.58 -10.06 -4.11
#